data_6acc36624afbd156bf1716a22a926654
#
_entry.id   6acc36624afbd156bf1716a22a926654
#
_cell.length_a   1.000
_cell.length_b   1.000
_cell.length_c   1.000
_cell.angle_alpha   90.00
_cell.angle_beta   90.00
_cell.angle_gamma   90.00
#
_symmetry.space_group_name_H-M   'P 1'
#
loop_
_entity.id
_entity.type
_entity.pdbx_description
1 polymer ?
#
loop_
_entity_poly.entity_id
_entity_poly.type
_entity_poly.pdbx_seq_one_letter_code
_entity_poly.pdbx_strand_id
1 'polypeptide(L)'
;MRFGGFIFKKWTTPEEWAQAALEAGYSAVYFPVDYTAEQKVIDGYKKAAEDADLVICEIGVWNNTLERDAAKREAAISKAIHQLELADYVGANCCVNIACSYSTQWDGPHKDNLTQRAFD
;
A
#
# COMPACT_ATOMS: atom_id res chain seq x y z
N MET A 1 15.07 7.20 -15.10
CA MET A 1 14.40 7.43 -13.81
C MET A 1 12.90 7.53 -14.08
N ARG A 2 12.04 6.84 -13.29
CA ARG A 2 10.59 6.94 -13.38
C ARG A 2 10.10 8.00 -12.39
N PHE A 3 9.12 8.78 -12.78
CA PHE A 3 8.51 9.81 -11.94
C PHE A 3 7.04 9.46 -11.70
N GLY A 4 6.56 9.60 -10.47
CA GLY A 4 5.20 9.26 -10.11
C GLY A 4 4.74 9.98 -8.87
N GLY A 5 3.46 9.85 -8.56
CA GLY A 5 2.85 10.51 -7.42
C GLY A 5 1.38 10.20 -7.29
N PHE A 6 0.70 11.00 -6.48
CA PHE A 6 -0.71 10.86 -6.23
C PHE A 6 -1.54 11.34 -7.43
N ILE A 7 -2.53 10.55 -7.85
CA ILE A 7 -3.43 10.90 -8.95
C ILE A 7 -4.66 11.61 -8.35
N PHE A 8 -4.82 12.89 -8.65
CA PHE A 8 -5.92 13.71 -8.14
C PHE A 8 -7.19 13.65 -9.00
N LYS A 9 -7.05 13.25 -10.27
CA LYS A 9 -8.19 13.05 -11.16
C LYS A 9 -8.98 11.82 -10.74
N LYS A 10 -10.30 11.88 -10.73
CA LYS A 10 -11.16 10.72 -10.45
C LYS A 10 -11.16 9.77 -11.64
N TRP A 11 -11.24 8.49 -11.37
CA TRP A 11 -11.37 7.41 -12.33
C TRP A 11 -12.39 6.39 -11.84
N THR A 12 -12.90 5.58 -12.74
CA THR A 12 -13.89 4.51 -12.48
C THR A 12 -13.42 3.16 -13.01
N THR A 13 -12.51 3.17 -13.98
CA THR A 13 -11.93 1.94 -14.56
C THR A 13 -10.40 1.93 -14.46
N PRO A 14 -9.78 0.75 -14.54
CA PRO A 14 -8.31 0.65 -14.57
C PRO A 14 -7.66 1.46 -15.71
N GLU A 15 -8.30 1.49 -16.88
CA GLU A 15 -7.80 2.23 -18.05
C GLU A 15 -7.85 3.75 -17.80
N GLU A 16 -8.93 4.24 -17.21
CA GLU A 16 -9.05 5.66 -16.83
C GLU A 16 -8.01 6.06 -15.77
N TRP A 17 -7.70 5.16 -14.83
CA TRP A 17 -6.64 5.37 -13.85
C TRP A 17 -5.26 5.48 -14.52
N ALA A 18 -4.93 4.55 -15.41
CA ALA A 18 -3.67 4.59 -16.13
C ALA A 18 -3.57 5.85 -17.01
N GLN A 19 -4.65 6.21 -17.70
CA GLN A 19 -4.71 7.44 -18.49
C GLN A 19 -4.54 8.69 -17.64
N ALA A 20 -5.14 8.75 -16.44
CA ALA A 20 -4.99 9.88 -15.51
C ALA A 20 -3.54 10.02 -15.01
N ALA A 21 -2.82 8.91 -14.82
CA ALA A 21 -1.39 8.92 -14.51
C ALA A 21 -0.55 9.50 -15.65
N LEU A 22 -0.81 9.06 -16.88
CA LEU A 22 -0.12 9.56 -18.07
C LEU A 22 -0.37 11.06 -18.29
N GLU A 23 -1.61 11.52 -18.12
CA GLU A 23 -1.97 12.95 -18.22
C GLU A 23 -1.27 13.81 -17.16
N ALA A 24 -0.99 13.24 -15.97
CA ALA A 24 -0.19 13.90 -14.92
C ALA A 24 1.32 13.87 -15.21
N GLY A 25 1.75 13.26 -16.32
CA GLY A 25 3.16 13.11 -16.69
C GLY A 25 3.89 12.03 -15.90
N TYR A 26 3.16 11.09 -15.31
CA TYR A 26 3.73 10.01 -14.49
C TYR A 26 4.15 8.81 -15.35
N SER A 27 5.20 8.15 -14.91
CA SER A 27 5.67 6.85 -15.42
C SER A 27 5.80 5.80 -14.29
N ALA A 28 5.36 6.17 -13.07
CA ALA A 28 5.23 5.30 -11.91
C ALA A 28 3.97 5.66 -11.13
N VAL A 29 3.36 4.68 -10.47
CA VAL A 29 2.08 4.82 -9.78
C VAL A 29 2.05 4.05 -8.47
N TYR A 30 1.24 4.51 -7.51
CA TYR A 30 0.80 3.71 -6.37
C TYR A 30 -0.30 2.77 -6.82
N PHE A 31 -0.29 1.53 -6.32
CA PHE A 31 -1.35 0.59 -6.66
C PHE A 31 -2.67 1.01 -5.99
N PRO A 32 -3.79 1.09 -6.72
CA PRO A 32 -4.97 1.82 -6.25
C PRO A 32 -5.94 1.01 -5.38
N VAL A 33 -5.74 -0.31 -5.27
CA VAL A 33 -6.59 -1.19 -4.46
C VAL A 33 -5.77 -2.04 -3.51
N ASP A 34 -6.38 -2.57 -2.46
CA ASP A 34 -5.73 -3.43 -1.49
C ASP A 34 -6.08 -4.92 -1.71
N TYR A 35 -5.52 -5.80 -0.89
CA TYR A 35 -5.69 -7.25 -0.98
C TYR A 35 -7.14 -7.74 -0.82
N THR A 36 -8.06 -6.89 -0.32
CA THR A 36 -9.48 -7.24 -0.16
C THR A 36 -10.28 -7.09 -1.44
N ALA A 37 -9.70 -6.47 -2.48
CA ALA A 37 -10.34 -6.33 -3.77
C ALA A 37 -10.50 -7.70 -4.45
N GLU A 38 -11.53 -7.83 -5.29
CA GLU A 38 -11.69 -9.04 -6.11
C GLU A 38 -10.48 -9.22 -7.04
N GLN A 39 -10.04 -10.47 -7.22
CA GLN A 39 -8.88 -10.81 -8.05
C GLN A 39 -8.98 -10.18 -9.46
N LYS A 40 -10.17 -10.21 -10.07
CA LYS A 40 -10.41 -9.60 -11.38
C LYS A 40 -10.11 -8.09 -11.40
N VAL A 41 -10.38 -7.38 -10.29
CA VAL A 41 -10.10 -5.94 -10.16
C VAL A 41 -8.60 -5.71 -10.05
N ILE A 42 -7.92 -6.50 -9.22
CA ILE A 42 -6.45 -6.48 -9.08
C ILE A 42 -5.79 -6.70 -10.44
N ASP A 43 -6.20 -7.75 -11.15
CA ASP A 43 -5.67 -8.09 -12.47
C ASP A 43 -5.91 -6.98 -13.51
N GLY A 44 -7.08 -6.32 -13.43
CA GLY A 44 -7.41 -5.20 -14.30
C GLY A 44 -6.44 -4.02 -14.11
N TYR A 45 -6.16 -3.62 -12.88
CA TYR A 45 -5.21 -2.54 -12.60
C TYR A 45 -3.77 -2.92 -12.92
N LYS A 46 -3.37 -4.17 -12.63
CA LYS A 46 -2.05 -4.68 -13.02
C LYS A 46 -1.86 -4.59 -14.53
N LYS A 47 -2.82 -5.11 -15.30
CA LYS A 47 -2.79 -5.07 -16.75
C LYS A 47 -2.79 -3.63 -17.30
N ALA A 48 -3.61 -2.74 -16.75
CA ALA A 48 -3.64 -1.35 -17.20
C ALA A 48 -2.30 -0.62 -16.96
N ALA A 49 -1.59 -0.93 -15.86
CA ALA A 49 -0.25 -0.41 -15.62
C ALA A 49 0.76 -0.96 -16.64
N GLU A 50 0.73 -2.27 -16.92
CA GLU A 50 1.59 -2.91 -17.91
C GLU A 50 1.38 -2.34 -19.32
N ASP A 51 0.11 -2.25 -19.77
CA ASP A 51 -0.25 -1.74 -21.09
C ASP A 51 0.16 -0.26 -21.29
N ALA A 52 0.20 0.52 -20.20
CA ALA A 52 0.59 1.94 -20.21
C ALA A 52 2.08 2.19 -19.91
N ASP A 53 2.91 1.17 -19.79
CA ASP A 53 4.32 1.27 -19.35
C ASP A 53 4.49 2.02 -18.01
N LEU A 54 3.55 1.86 -17.09
CA LEU A 54 3.61 2.42 -15.75
C LEU A 54 4.24 1.42 -14.76
N VAL A 55 5.24 1.85 -14.02
CA VAL A 55 5.81 1.04 -12.95
C VAL A 55 4.94 1.17 -11.70
N ILE A 56 4.48 0.06 -11.14
CA ILE A 56 3.86 0.04 -9.83
C ILE A 56 4.99 0.21 -8.79
N CYS A 57 5.16 1.42 -8.30
CA CYS A 57 6.29 1.74 -7.43
C CYS A 57 6.05 1.39 -5.97
N GLU A 58 4.78 1.37 -5.53
CA GLU A 58 4.46 1.22 -4.11
C GLU A 58 3.07 0.61 -3.88
N ILE A 59 2.98 -0.21 -2.83
CA ILE A 59 1.76 -0.54 -2.10
C ILE A 59 1.93 -0.09 -0.65
N GLY A 60 0.93 0.60 -0.09
CA GLY A 60 0.95 1.07 1.29
C GLY A 60 0.24 0.12 2.26
N VAL A 61 0.80 -0.02 3.47
CA VAL A 61 0.17 -0.70 4.61
C VAL A 61 0.00 0.30 5.74
N TRP A 62 -1.20 0.84 5.87
CA TRP A 62 -1.52 1.89 6.82
C TRP A 62 -2.30 1.30 7.99
N ASN A 63 -1.60 0.71 8.96
CA ASN A 63 -2.15 0.10 10.17
C ASN A 63 -1.12 0.08 11.31
N ASN A 64 -1.54 -0.33 12.51
CA ASN A 64 -0.69 -0.36 13.68
C ASN A 64 -0.40 -1.81 14.13
N THR A 65 0.76 -2.34 13.81
CA THR A 65 1.19 -3.67 14.24
C THR A 65 1.66 -3.72 15.71
N LEU A 66 1.79 -2.58 16.40
CA LEU A 66 2.05 -2.48 17.83
C LEU A 66 0.78 -2.24 18.66
N GLU A 67 -0.40 -2.48 18.09
CA GLU A 67 -1.68 -2.33 18.79
C GLU A 67 -1.70 -3.14 20.12
N ARG A 68 -2.17 -2.52 21.20
CA ARG A 68 -2.18 -3.15 22.52
C ARG A 68 -3.18 -4.30 22.65
N ASP A 69 -4.31 -4.16 21.98
CA ASP A 69 -5.31 -5.23 21.87
C ASP A 69 -4.74 -6.34 20.98
N ALA A 70 -4.68 -7.56 21.53
CA ALA A 70 -4.06 -8.70 20.86
C ALA A 70 -4.78 -9.06 19.54
N ALA A 71 -6.13 -9.02 19.54
CA ALA A 71 -6.88 -9.36 18.34
C ALA A 71 -6.70 -8.31 17.23
N LYS A 72 -6.67 -7.04 17.59
CA LYS A 72 -6.40 -5.94 16.63
C LYS A 72 -4.97 -6.00 16.11
N ARG A 73 -4.01 -6.31 16.95
CA ARG A 73 -2.61 -6.49 16.54
C ARG A 73 -2.46 -7.64 15.57
N GLU A 74 -3.05 -8.79 15.85
CA GLU A 74 -3.03 -9.95 14.96
C GLU A 74 -3.68 -9.63 13.60
N ALA A 75 -4.82 -8.95 13.60
CA ALA A 75 -5.47 -8.49 12.39
C ALA A 75 -4.59 -7.50 11.60
N ALA A 76 -3.87 -6.60 12.29
CA ALA A 76 -2.96 -5.66 11.66
C ALA A 76 -1.75 -6.36 11.02
N ILE A 77 -1.17 -7.36 11.68
CA ILE A 77 -0.07 -8.18 11.16
C ILE A 77 -0.56 -8.99 9.95
N SER A 78 -1.72 -9.64 10.06
CA SER A 78 -2.32 -10.38 8.95
C SER A 78 -2.56 -9.49 7.72
N LYS A 79 -3.08 -8.28 7.91
CA LYS A 79 -3.22 -7.30 6.83
C LYS A 79 -1.88 -6.96 6.18
N ALA A 80 -0.83 -6.74 6.98
CA ALA A 80 0.50 -6.43 6.45
C ALA A 80 1.04 -7.57 5.59
N ILE A 81 0.86 -8.83 6.01
CA ILE A 81 1.28 -10.02 5.25
C ILE A 81 0.55 -10.08 3.91
N HIS A 82 -0.77 -9.96 3.89
CA HIS A 82 -1.54 -10.00 2.64
C HIS A 82 -1.22 -8.83 1.69
N GLN A 83 -0.91 -7.65 2.22
CA GLN A 83 -0.45 -6.53 1.37
C GLN A 83 0.94 -6.78 0.78
N LEU A 84 1.84 -7.45 1.49
CA LEU A 84 3.13 -7.89 0.95
C LEU A 84 2.96 -8.93 -0.16
N GLU A 85 2.04 -9.88 0.03
CA GLU A 85 1.69 -10.88 -1.00
C GLU A 85 1.11 -10.19 -2.25
N LEU A 86 0.23 -9.19 -2.06
CA LEU A 86 -0.30 -8.39 -3.15
C LEU A 86 0.82 -7.61 -3.86
N ALA A 87 1.75 -7.00 -3.11
CA ALA A 87 2.88 -6.27 -3.66
C ALA A 87 3.75 -7.14 -4.57
N ASP A 88 4.06 -8.36 -4.12
CA ASP A 88 4.78 -9.36 -4.92
C ASP A 88 3.99 -9.75 -6.18
N TYR A 89 2.70 -10.04 -6.02
CA TYR A 89 1.81 -10.45 -7.13
C TYR A 89 1.73 -9.40 -8.25
N VAL A 90 1.60 -8.12 -7.90
CA VAL A 90 1.48 -7.05 -8.91
C VAL A 90 2.84 -6.52 -9.38
N GLY A 91 3.93 -6.99 -8.80
CA GLY A 91 5.29 -6.56 -9.14
C GLY A 91 5.63 -5.15 -8.64
N ALA A 92 5.08 -4.76 -7.48
CA ALA A 92 5.41 -3.48 -6.87
C ALA A 92 6.86 -3.44 -6.39
N ASN A 93 7.52 -2.29 -6.55
CA ASN A 93 8.93 -2.14 -6.17
C ASN A 93 9.13 -2.11 -4.65
N CYS A 94 8.13 -1.66 -3.89
CA CYS A 94 8.16 -1.70 -2.43
C CYS A 94 6.76 -1.78 -1.83
N CYS A 95 6.72 -2.26 -0.58
CA CYS A 95 5.56 -2.19 0.29
C CYS A 95 5.91 -1.25 1.46
N VAL A 96 5.28 -0.09 1.51
CA VAL A 96 5.54 0.93 2.53
C VAL A 96 4.70 0.66 3.77
N ASN A 97 5.35 0.60 4.91
CA ASN A 97 4.71 0.52 6.23
C ASN A 97 5.30 1.58 7.16
N ILE A 98 4.61 1.90 8.23
CA ILE A 98 5.12 2.77 9.29
C ILE A 98 5.53 1.95 10.51
N ALA A 99 6.43 2.52 11.31
CA ALA A 99 7.01 1.84 12.47
C ALA A 99 6.01 1.56 13.61
N CYS A 100 4.79 2.12 13.52
CA CYS A 100 3.71 1.92 14.49
C CYS A 100 3.98 2.48 15.90
N SER A 101 3.01 2.38 16.81
CA SER A 101 3.16 2.91 18.16
C SER A 101 2.24 2.20 19.16
N TYR A 102 2.71 2.14 20.42
CA TYR A 102 1.86 1.81 21.58
C TYR A 102 0.98 2.98 22.04
N SER A 103 1.06 4.14 21.40
CA SER A 103 0.19 5.28 21.68
C SER A 103 -1.25 5.00 21.24
N THR A 104 -2.21 5.76 21.80
CA THR A 104 -3.58 5.80 21.29
C THR A 104 -3.67 6.42 19.89
N GLN A 105 -2.72 7.28 19.55
CA GLN A 105 -2.48 7.72 18.19
C GLN A 105 -1.48 6.74 17.55
N TRP A 106 -1.91 6.01 16.56
CA TRP A 106 -1.22 4.86 15.97
C TRP A 106 0.22 5.13 15.45
N ASP A 107 0.54 6.37 15.17
CA ASP A 107 1.86 6.90 14.76
C ASP A 107 2.47 7.88 15.77
N GLY A 108 1.83 8.04 16.95
CA GLY A 108 2.23 9.00 17.97
C GLY A 108 3.41 8.53 18.81
N PRO A 109 4.07 9.44 19.55
CA PRO A 109 5.15 9.08 20.45
C PRO A 109 4.65 8.27 21.64
N HIS A 110 5.41 7.25 22.06
CA HIS A 110 5.17 6.48 23.28
C HIS A 110 6.48 6.00 23.89
N LYS A 111 6.58 6.01 25.22
CA LYS A 111 7.81 5.62 25.94
C LYS A 111 8.25 4.18 25.65
N ASP A 112 7.31 3.30 25.36
CA ASP A 112 7.57 1.87 25.14
C ASP A 112 7.91 1.54 23.67
N ASN A 113 7.85 2.50 22.75
CA ASN A 113 8.16 2.27 21.32
C ASN A 113 9.60 1.84 21.06
N LEU A 114 10.52 2.17 21.98
CA LEU A 114 11.94 1.83 21.87
C LEU A 114 12.37 0.74 22.90
N THR A 115 11.42 -0.03 23.42
CA THR A 115 11.71 -1.17 24.29
C THR A 115 11.93 -2.45 23.50
N GLN A 116 12.64 -3.42 24.08
CA GLN A 116 12.87 -4.75 23.47
C GLN A 116 11.53 -5.38 23.01
N ARG A 117 10.49 -5.25 23.82
CA ARG A 117 9.14 -5.75 23.50
C ARG A 117 8.56 -5.18 22.21
N ALA A 118 8.97 -3.99 21.78
CA ALA A 118 8.51 -3.39 20.53
C ALA A 118 9.21 -3.96 19.31
N PHE A 119 10.38 -4.58 19.52
CA PHE A 119 11.21 -5.18 18.46
C PHE A 119 11.03 -6.70 18.35
N ASP A 120 10.47 -7.35 19.38
CA ASP A 120 10.14 -8.78 19.40
C ASP A 120 8.79 -9.07 18.72
#